data_9aa126eb098bf0b3fe60fcfb6a63c60d
#
_entry.id   9aa126eb098bf0b3fe60fcfb6a63c60d
#
_cell.length_a   1.000
_cell.length_b   1.000
_cell.length_c   1.000
_cell.angle_alpha   90.00
_cell.angle_beta   90.00
_cell.angle_gamma   90.00
#
_symmetry.space_group_name_H-M   'P 1'
#
loop_
_entity.id
_entity.type
_entity.pdbx_description
1 polymer ?
#
loop_
_entity_poly.entity_id
_entity_poly.type
_entity_poly.pdbx_seq_one_letter_code
_entity_poly.pdbx_strand_id
1 'polypeptide(L)'
;MRTRIPSLSVLAVAAVFVLGGARAATAQQVVKFGDGQTLTISGFINATMFYDHGLFGSFGQGQNAEFAAAPGAQPTTDKGIFDGDVRNTRINFTFNSTPVIGKWSPRATLEADFFGAFNGVPPFGDEQPQFRIRFAFVDLSNGRTTLRIGQYWSPMFGEVPVSLTHLAFPLGYGATGMVGWRFPGVFLYQDLSAAGAPLTVQLQLAAMKGSGPAATARDSAAAVNVGNGEASGLPQFEARLNFAKKTPKLSWSAYVVGHVDWKDTTGTGRDTTSTGAQDSNMSAWGVEAGANIQPGSFTLHGNFYYGKALGQQFAHITQTTQGHGDIRGWGAWAQAGYDFTPHWSLWAYAGMDQPDVQRFAQDNPTAGALARQLNHDYDALLRFRAGRYAVGLEYFRSVTRYNTGPASADQVALSVLYTL
;
A
#
# COMPACT_ATOMS: atom_id res chain seq x y z
N MET A 1 -29.28 -9.03 36.04
CA MET A 1 -27.83 -8.69 36.02
C MET A 1 -27.65 -7.38 35.29
N ARG A 2 -27.32 -6.29 35.98
CA ARG A 2 -27.19 -4.95 35.37
C ARG A 2 -25.77 -4.80 34.91
N THR A 3 -25.55 -4.76 33.61
CA THR A 3 -24.28 -4.42 32.97
C THR A 3 -23.96 -2.96 33.22
N ARG A 4 -22.93 -2.68 33.99
CA ARG A 4 -22.36 -1.33 34.14
C ARG A 4 -21.43 -1.08 32.96
N ILE A 5 -21.74 -0.07 32.16
CA ILE A 5 -20.85 0.51 31.17
C ILE A 5 -19.77 1.29 31.94
N PRO A 6 -18.46 0.98 31.77
CA PRO A 6 -17.43 1.81 32.35
C PRO A 6 -17.39 3.17 31.66
N SER A 7 -17.44 4.23 32.45
CA SER A 7 -17.32 5.61 32.01
C SER A 7 -15.93 5.87 31.41
N LEU A 8 -15.87 6.11 30.11
CA LEU A 8 -14.70 6.67 29.46
C LEU A 8 -14.43 8.07 30.04
N SER A 9 -13.41 8.19 30.87
CA SER A 9 -12.84 9.48 31.23
C SER A 9 -12.02 9.99 30.05
N VAL A 10 -12.64 10.77 29.18
CA VAL A 10 -11.97 11.46 28.07
C VAL A 10 -11.04 12.51 28.67
N LEU A 11 -9.74 12.28 28.58
CA LEU A 11 -8.71 13.30 28.80
C LEU A 11 -8.84 14.35 27.69
N ALA A 12 -9.56 15.43 27.99
CA ALA A 12 -9.62 16.61 27.13
C ALA A 12 -8.28 17.36 27.21
N VAL A 13 -7.38 17.11 26.28
CA VAL A 13 -6.23 17.98 26.02
C VAL A 13 -6.73 19.15 25.19
N ALA A 14 -7.04 20.26 25.83
CA ALA A 14 -7.39 21.52 25.18
C ALA A 14 -6.10 22.13 24.59
N ALA A 15 -5.85 21.91 23.30
CA ALA A 15 -4.84 22.65 22.56
C ALA A 15 -5.42 23.99 22.11
N VAL A 16 -4.93 25.08 22.69
CA VAL A 16 -5.25 26.45 22.26
C VAL A 16 -4.52 26.73 20.94
N PHE A 17 -5.25 26.81 19.86
CA PHE A 17 -4.69 27.20 18.55
C PHE A 17 -4.84 28.70 18.33
N VAL A 18 -3.71 29.40 18.14
CA VAL A 18 -3.67 30.77 17.65
C VAL A 18 -3.87 30.75 16.14
N LEU A 19 -5.00 31.27 15.67
CA LEU A 19 -5.32 31.39 14.24
C LEU A 19 -4.57 32.58 13.62
N GLY A 20 -3.41 32.32 13.07
CA GLY A 20 -2.71 33.21 12.13
C GLY A 20 -3.04 32.86 10.71
N GLY A 21 -3.43 33.82 9.87
CA GLY A 21 -3.77 33.64 8.46
C GLY A 21 -2.64 32.95 7.66
N ALA A 22 -2.89 31.73 7.20
CA ALA A 22 -1.91 30.91 6.48
C ALA A 22 -1.88 31.28 4.99
N ARG A 23 -0.75 31.79 4.52
CA ARG A 23 -0.39 31.77 3.08
C ARG A 23 -0.12 30.32 2.69
N ALA A 24 -0.58 29.90 1.50
CA ALA A 24 -0.25 28.60 0.94
C ALA A 24 1.29 28.49 0.85
N ALA A 25 1.89 27.69 1.73
CA ALA A 25 3.31 27.43 1.71
C ALA A 25 3.60 26.31 0.69
N THR A 26 4.55 26.56 -0.22
CA THR A 26 5.07 25.51 -1.09
C THR A 26 5.80 24.47 -0.24
N ALA A 27 5.31 23.23 -0.25
CA ALA A 27 5.82 22.12 0.56
C ALA A 27 7.09 21.47 -0.03
N GLN A 28 7.89 22.22 -0.78
CA GLN A 28 9.11 21.72 -1.43
C GLN A 28 10.22 22.75 -1.33
N GLN A 29 11.39 22.27 -0.89
CA GLN A 29 12.61 23.08 -0.93
C GLN A 29 13.40 22.74 -2.20
N VAL A 30 13.64 23.76 -3.06
CA VAL A 30 14.37 23.60 -4.29
C VAL A 30 15.74 24.27 -4.17
N VAL A 31 16.77 23.44 -4.23
CA VAL A 31 18.17 23.91 -4.33
C VAL A 31 18.56 23.92 -5.81
N LYS A 32 19.03 25.04 -6.28
CA LYS A 32 19.53 25.22 -7.67
C LYS A 32 21.03 25.04 -7.70
N PHE A 33 21.50 24.24 -8.64
CA PHE A 33 22.92 24.10 -8.96
C PHE A 33 23.24 24.83 -10.27
N GLY A 34 24.50 24.93 -10.60
CA GLY A 34 24.92 25.39 -11.95
C GLY A 34 24.30 24.55 -13.05
N ASP A 35 24.26 25.07 -14.26
CA ASP A 35 23.78 24.39 -15.48
C ASP A 35 22.28 23.99 -15.47
N GLY A 36 21.47 24.69 -14.68
CA GLY A 36 20.01 24.47 -14.64
C GLY A 36 19.58 23.20 -13.91
N GLN A 37 20.46 22.55 -13.19
CA GLN A 37 20.14 21.40 -12.36
C GLN A 37 19.44 21.84 -11.06
N THR A 38 18.52 21.00 -10.55
CA THR A 38 17.83 21.26 -9.29
C THR A 38 17.75 20.00 -8.42
N LEU A 39 17.83 20.19 -7.12
CA LEU A 39 17.45 19.20 -6.11
C LEU A 39 16.20 19.70 -5.41
N THR A 40 15.15 18.91 -5.46
CA THR A 40 13.93 19.12 -4.67
C THR A 40 13.95 18.19 -3.48
N ILE A 41 13.84 18.76 -2.29
CA ILE A 41 13.65 18.02 -1.03
C ILE A 41 12.21 18.14 -0.64
N SER A 42 11.55 17.01 -0.38
CA SER A 42 10.15 16.94 0.02
C SER A 42 9.92 15.75 0.95
N GLY A 43 8.70 15.59 1.40
CA GLY A 43 8.32 14.53 2.32
C GLY A 43 7.50 15.05 3.48
N PHE A 44 7.51 14.34 4.57
CA PHE A 44 6.79 14.72 5.78
C PHE A 44 7.38 14.07 7.02
N ILE A 45 7.18 14.71 8.16
CA ILE A 45 7.37 14.13 9.49
C ILE A 45 5.99 13.70 9.97
N ASN A 46 5.88 12.46 10.44
CA ASN A 46 4.65 11.91 11.01
C ASN A 46 4.92 11.35 12.40
N ALA A 47 3.99 11.59 13.31
CA ALA A 47 3.95 10.95 14.62
C ALA A 47 2.52 10.54 14.91
N THR A 48 2.33 9.31 15.38
CA THR A 48 1.03 8.73 15.71
C THR A 48 1.08 8.17 17.12
N MET A 49 0.06 8.45 17.92
CA MET A 49 -0.27 7.75 19.15
C MET A 49 -1.53 6.94 18.92
N PHE A 50 -1.57 5.70 19.36
CA PHE A 50 -2.72 4.83 19.12
C PHE A 50 -3.07 3.97 20.35
N TYR A 51 -4.31 3.55 20.37
CA TYR A 51 -4.85 2.59 21.32
C TYR A 51 -5.53 1.47 20.55
N ASP A 52 -5.02 0.25 20.71
CA ASP A 52 -5.56 -0.97 20.11
C ASP A 52 -6.38 -1.74 21.13
N HIS A 53 -7.56 -2.19 20.72
CA HIS A 53 -8.39 -3.16 21.43
C HIS A 53 -8.48 -4.43 20.59
N GLY A 54 -8.00 -5.53 21.10
CA GLY A 54 -7.68 -6.73 20.35
C GLY A 54 -6.28 -6.64 19.73
N LEU A 55 -5.87 -7.71 19.02
CA LEU A 55 -4.56 -7.79 18.36
C LEU A 55 -4.73 -7.79 16.86
N PHE A 56 -3.86 -7.05 16.19
CA PHE A 56 -3.68 -7.09 14.75
C PHE A 56 -2.56 -8.05 14.36
N GLY A 57 -2.67 -8.65 13.18
CA GLY A 57 -1.70 -9.59 12.64
C GLY A 57 -0.85 -9.00 11.53
N SER A 58 0.15 -9.76 11.12
CA SER A 58 1.03 -9.62 9.98
C SER A 58 2.06 -8.50 10.03
N PHE A 59 1.73 -7.27 9.70
CA PHE A 59 2.72 -6.19 9.65
C PHE A 59 2.90 -5.48 11.00
N GLY A 60 2.22 -5.93 12.05
CA GLY A 60 2.36 -5.43 13.41
C GLY A 60 1.17 -4.61 13.89
N GLN A 61 1.37 -3.94 15.00
CA GLN A 61 0.38 -3.07 15.62
C GLN A 61 0.48 -1.63 15.09
N GLY A 62 -0.46 -0.79 15.47
CA GLY A 62 -0.42 0.63 15.20
C GLY A 62 -0.54 0.97 13.72
N GLN A 63 0.43 1.64 13.18
CA GLN A 63 0.45 2.13 11.80
C GLN A 63 0.50 1.02 10.73
N ASN A 64 0.61 -0.23 11.12
CA ASN A 64 0.66 -1.40 10.24
C ASN A 64 -0.52 -2.34 10.46
N ALA A 65 -1.54 -1.91 11.18
CA ALA A 65 -2.74 -2.70 11.43
C ALA A 65 -3.50 -2.92 10.12
N GLU A 66 -3.73 -4.19 9.75
CA GLU A 66 -4.39 -4.53 8.48
C GLU A 66 -5.46 -5.60 8.64
N PHE A 67 -5.31 -6.53 9.58
CA PHE A 67 -6.32 -7.54 9.86
C PHE A 67 -6.24 -7.99 11.32
N ALA A 68 -7.37 -8.44 11.87
CA ALA A 68 -7.40 -8.97 13.22
C ALA A 68 -6.60 -10.28 13.33
N ALA A 69 -5.78 -10.43 14.35
CA ALA A 69 -5.06 -11.68 14.62
C ALA A 69 -6.04 -12.83 14.87
N ALA A 70 -5.60 -14.07 14.63
CA ALA A 70 -6.44 -15.26 14.76
C ALA A 70 -7.05 -15.39 16.18
N PRO A 71 -8.24 -16.01 16.33
CA PRO A 71 -8.93 -16.10 17.63
C PRO A 71 -8.05 -16.63 18.76
N GLY A 72 -7.19 -17.62 18.47
CA GLY A 72 -6.28 -18.19 19.47
C GLY A 72 -5.11 -17.27 19.88
N ALA A 73 -4.84 -16.22 19.12
CA ALA A 73 -3.84 -15.20 19.43
C ALA A 73 -4.44 -13.96 20.09
N GLN A 74 -5.77 -13.83 20.12
CA GLN A 74 -6.45 -12.70 20.76
C GLN A 74 -6.28 -12.73 22.29
N PRO A 75 -6.18 -11.57 22.96
CA PRO A 75 -6.07 -11.53 24.40
C PRO A 75 -7.35 -12.06 25.04
N THR A 76 -7.19 -12.79 26.14
CA THR A 76 -8.31 -13.32 26.94
C THR A 76 -8.90 -12.28 27.90
N THR A 77 -8.37 -11.07 27.91
CA THR A 77 -8.79 -9.95 28.77
C THR A 77 -9.03 -8.70 27.94
N ASP A 78 -9.96 -7.84 28.36
CA ASP A 78 -10.28 -6.56 27.72
C ASP A 78 -9.17 -5.49 27.91
N LYS A 79 -7.91 -5.90 27.90
CA LYS A 79 -6.79 -4.97 27.99
C LYS A 79 -6.35 -4.56 26.59
N GLY A 80 -6.35 -3.25 26.38
CA GLY A 80 -5.82 -2.65 25.14
C GLY A 80 -4.32 -2.39 25.24
N ILE A 81 -3.73 -2.06 24.08
CA ILE A 81 -2.35 -1.64 23.92
C ILE A 81 -2.38 -0.13 23.63
N PHE A 82 -1.60 0.65 24.40
CA PHE A 82 -1.34 2.06 24.11
C PHE A 82 0.11 2.20 23.70
N ASP A 83 0.35 2.79 22.52
CA ASP A 83 1.68 2.90 21.94
C ASP A 83 1.79 4.11 21.01
N GLY A 84 2.97 4.36 20.44
CA GLY A 84 3.23 5.44 19.50
C GLY A 84 4.29 5.07 18.47
N ASP A 85 4.23 5.70 17.29
CA ASP A 85 5.13 5.39 16.17
C ASP A 85 5.44 6.63 15.34
N VAL A 86 6.68 6.74 14.85
CA VAL A 86 7.17 7.81 13.99
C VAL A 86 7.71 7.30 12.65
N ARG A 87 7.69 5.99 12.41
CA ARG A 87 8.31 5.31 11.25
C ARG A 87 7.66 5.67 9.90
N ASN A 88 6.45 6.19 9.89
CA ASN A 88 5.81 6.73 8.68
C ASN A 88 6.53 7.97 8.11
N THR A 89 7.35 8.66 8.91
CA THR A 89 8.16 9.81 8.46
C THR A 89 8.87 9.45 7.15
N ARG A 90 8.80 10.36 6.16
CA ARG A 90 9.26 10.11 4.80
C ARG A 90 10.07 11.27 4.28
N ILE A 91 11.16 10.95 3.59
CA ILE A 91 12.05 11.92 2.94
C ILE A 91 12.19 11.52 1.48
N ASN A 92 12.08 12.52 0.60
CA ASN A 92 12.21 12.35 -0.85
C ASN A 92 13.23 13.38 -1.39
N PHE A 93 14.15 12.90 -2.22
CA PHE A 93 15.12 13.69 -2.97
C PHE A 93 14.86 13.48 -4.46
N THR A 94 14.57 14.57 -5.19
CA THR A 94 14.38 14.53 -6.64
C THR A 94 15.40 15.46 -7.31
N PHE A 95 16.29 14.87 -8.09
CA PHE A 95 17.27 15.56 -8.91
C PHE A 95 16.74 15.72 -10.33
N ASN A 96 16.65 16.92 -10.83
CA ASN A 96 16.27 17.21 -12.21
C ASN A 96 17.46 17.83 -12.94
N SER A 97 17.58 17.52 -14.23
CA SER A 97 18.60 18.07 -15.11
C SER A 97 17.98 18.65 -16.38
N THR A 98 18.76 19.46 -17.07
CA THR A 98 18.44 19.94 -18.43
C THR A 98 18.48 18.79 -19.43
N PRO A 99 17.90 18.97 -20.66
CA PRO A 99 17.99 17.97 -21.69
C PRO A 99 19.43 17.59 -22.03
N VAL A 100 19.69 16.26 -22.13
CA VAL A 100 21.03 15.71 -22.44
C VAL A 100 21.10 15.17 -23.88
N ILE A 101 19.98 14.76 -24.46
CA ILE A 101 19.88 14.26 -25.82
C ILE A 101 18.58 14.82 -26.46
N GLY A 102 18.67 15.77 -27.35
CA GLY A 102 17.52 16.41 -27.96
C GLY A 102 16.56 17.01 -26.94
N LYS A 103 15.34 16.47 -26.82
CA LYS A 103 14.32 16.90 -25.85
C LYS A 103 14.30 15.99 -24.57
N TRP A 104 15.20 15.06 -24.44
CA TRP A 104 15.19 14.09 -23.34
C TRP A 104 15.97 14.62 -22.14
N SER A 105 15.26 14.76 -21.02
CA SER A 105 15.81 15.22 -19.73
C SER A 105 15.86 14.07 -18.74
N PRO A 106 16.99 13.84 -18.06
CA PRO A 106 17.09 12.88 -16.98
C PRO A 106 16.52 13.46 -15.67
N ARG A 107 15.99 12.57 -14.84
CA ARG A 107 15.58 12.82 -13.46
C ARG A 107 15.93 11.61 -12.62
N ALA A 108 16.44 11.80 -11.40
CA ALA A 108 16.66 10.74 -10.44
C ALA A 108 15.84 11.03 -9.17
N THR A 109 15.27 9.98 -8.57
CA THR A 109 14.50 10.10 -7.32
C THR A 109 14.93 9.03 -6.33
N LEU A 110 15.16 9.47 -5.08
CA LEU A 110 15.36 8.62 -3.92
C LEU A 110 14.31 8.97 -2.88
N GLU A 111 13.49 8.01 -2.47
CA GLU A 111 12.52 8.15 -1.37
C GLU A 111 12.76 7.08 -0.32
N ALA A 112 12.67 7.45 0.94
CA ALA A 112 12.78 6.53 2.05
C ALA A 112 11.81 6.86 3.19
N ASP A 113 11.48 5.82 3.97
CA ASP A 113 10.82 5.88 5.27
C ASP A 113 11.66 5.12 6.32
N PHE A 114 11.11 4.90 7.51
CA PHE A 114 11.83 4.29 8.62
C PHE A 114 11.32 2.89 9.00
N PHE A 115 10.67 2.19 8.08
CA PHE A 115 10.20 0.81 8.25
C PHE A 115 11.22 -0.25 7.78
N GLY A 116 12.52 -0.01 7.88
CA GLY A 116 13.56 -0.96 7.50
C GLY A 116 13.57 -2.25 8.34
N ALA A 117 13.23 -2.15 9.63
CA ALA A 117 12.85 -3.26 10.48
C ALA A 117 11.38 -3.10 10.86
N PHE A 118 10.56 -4.12 10.62
CA PHE A 118 9.11 -4.05 10.86
C PHE A 118 8.80 -3.97 12.35
N ASN A 119 9.44 -4.82 13.14
CA ASN A 119 9.21 -4.91 14.56
C ASN A 119 10.56 -4.95 15.26
N GLY A 120 10.80 -3.99 16.13
CA GLY A 120 11.89 -4.08 17.09
C GLY A 120 11.61 -5.16 18.11
N VAL A 121 12.58 -5.41 18.96
CA VAL A 121 12.45 -6.33 20.10
C VAL A 121 12.30 -5.48 21.36
N PRO A 122 11.24 -5.71 22.18
CA PRO A 122 11.14 -5.00 23.44
C PRO A 122 12.42 -5.14 24.28
N PRO A 123 12.82 -4.13 25.05
CA PRO A 123 12.06 -2.92 25.40
C PRO A 123 12.23 -1.74 24.42
N PHE A 124 12.97 -1.87 23.34
CA PHE A 124 13.30 -0.78 22.40
C PHE A 124 12.75 -1.07 21.00
N GLY A 125 11.49 -1.45 20.90
CA GLY A 125 10.84 -1.83 19.66
C GLY A 125 10.89 -0.77 18.57
N ASP A 126 9.89 0.09 18.54
CA ASP A 126 9.68 1.07 17.48
C ASP A 126 10.49 2.35 17.67
N GLU A 127 11.13 2.53 18.81
CA GLU A 127 12.00 3.68 19.12
C GLU A 127 13.37 3.61 18.41
N GLN A 128 13.66 2.51 17.72
CA GLN A 128 14.87 2.35 16.90
C GLN A 128 14.51 2.16 15.42
N PRO A 129 13.88 3.17 14.77
CA PRO A 129 13.46 3.06 13.39
C PRO A 129 14.66 2.90 12.44
N GLN A 130 14.52 1.97 11.48
CA GLN A 130 15.55 1.72 10.47
C GLN A 130 15.13 2.28 9.11
N PHE A 131 16.08 2.89 8.43
CA PHE A 131 15.90 3.47 7.11
C PHE A 131 15.56 2.42 6.07
N ARG A 132 14.49 2.66 5.28
CA ARG A 132 14.04 1.79 4.19
C ARG A 132 13.89 2.59 2.90
N ILE A 133 14.60 2.18 1.85
CA ILE A 133 14.42 2.75 0.52
C ILE A 133 13.08 2.30 -0.04
N ARG A 134 12.24 3.27 -0.39
CA ARG A 134 10.94 3.07 -1.06
C ARG A 134 11.08 3.18 -2.56
N PHE A 135 11.67 4.29 -3.03
CA PHE A 135 11.98 4.54 -4.43
C PHE A 135 13.47 4.77 -4.61
N ALA A 136 14.00 4.22 -5.67
CA ALA A 136 15.32 4.53 -6.20
C ALA A 136 15.26 4.29 -7.70
N PHE A 137 15.11 5.36 -8.49
CA PHE A 137 14.98 5.23 -9.94
C PHE A 137 15.57 6.41 -10.69
N VAL A 138 15.84 6.17 -11.97
CA VAL A 138 16.23 7.20 -12.93
C VAL A 138 15.20 7.20 -14.07
N ASP A 139 14.71 8.38 -14.42
CA ASP A 139 13.86 8.65 -15.57
C ASP A 139 14.65 9.28 -16.69
N LEU A 140 14.26 8.98 -17.92
CA LEU A 140 14.58 9.74 -19.09
C LEU A 140 13.26 10.12 -19.79
N SER A 141 12.97 11.42 -19.91
CA SER A 141 11.66 11.90 -20.38
C SER A 141 11.77 12.99 -21.44
N ASN A 142 10.90 12.94 -22.44
CA ASN A 142 10.73 14.00 -23.44
C ASN A 142 9.41 14.81 -23.27
N GLY A 143 8.74 14.61 -22.14
CA GLY A 143 7.44 15.20 -21.80
C GLY A 143 6.24 14.36 -22.21
N ARG A 144 6.31 13.52 -23.25
CA ARG A 144 5.24 12.59 -23.66
C ARG A 144 5.55 11.14 -23.33
N THR A 145 6.82 10.80 -23.43
CA THR A 145 7.33 9.46 -23.12
C THR A 145 8.30 9.57 -21.95
N THR A 146 8.17 8.69 -20.99
CA THR A 146 9.12 8.53 -19.89
C THR A 146 9.53 7.08 -19.79
N LEU A 147 10.83 6.83 -19.87
CA LEU A 147 11.45 5.56 -19.55
C LEU A 147 12.01 5.66 -18.13
N ARG A 148 11.58 4.79 -17.24
CA ARG A 148 12.06 4.69 -15.84
C ARG A 148 12.78 3.37 -15.64
N ILE A 149 13.92 3.41 -14.97
CA ILE A 149 14.65 2.21 -14.53
C ILE A 149 14.94 2.36 -13.03
N GLY A 150 14.60 1.34 -12.26
CA GLY A 150 14.79 1.30 -10.81
C GLY A 150 13.60 0.78 -10.05
N GLN A 151 13.56 1.02 -8.74
CA GLN A 151 12.48 0.57 -7.85
C GLN A 151 11.38 1.62 -7.78
N TYR A 152 10.18 1.20 -8.15
CA TYR A 152 8.97 2.04 -8.11
C TYR A 152 7.72 1.18 -7.89
N TRP A 153 6.57 1.84 -7.68
CA TRP A 153 5.29 1.16 -7.64
C TRP A 153 4.99 0.43 -8.95
N SER A 154 4.53 -0.80 -8.82
CA SER A 154 3.96 -1.52 -9.96
C SER A 154 2.73 -0.79 -10.49
N PRO A 155 2.43 -0.86 -11.80
CA PRO A 155 1.20 -0.30 -12.36
C PRO A 155 -0.09 -0.79 -11.67
N MET A 156 -0.06 -1.97 -11.06
CA MET A 156 -1.19 -2.54 -10.33
C MET A 156 -1.41 -1.88 -8.95
N PHE A 157 -0.45 -1.11 -8.43
CA PHE A 157 -0.67 -0.28 -7.26
C PHE A 157 -1.53 0.92 -7.65
N GLY A 158 -2.82 0.84 -7.32
CA GLY A 158 -3.86 1.74 -7.80
C GLY A 158 -4.09 3.01 -6.97
N GLU A 159 -5.35 3.32 -6.75
CA GLU A 159 -5.75 4.41 -5.85
C GLU A 159 -5.31 4.11 -4.42
N VAL A 160 -5.02 5.16 -3.65
CA VAL A 160 -4.57 5.05 -2.26
C VAL A 160 -5.57 5.75 -1.35
N PRO A 161 -6.10 5.06 -0.33
CA PRO A 161 -6.98 5.68 0.64
C PRO A 161 -6.31 6.82 1.39
N VAL A 162 -7.07 7.81 1.78
CA VAL A 162 -6.63 8.92 2.62
C VAL A 162 -6.61 8.49 4.07
N SER A 163 -5.45 8.55 4.70
CA SER A 163 -5.20 8.27 6.11
C SER A 163 -4.10 9.20 6.61
N LEU A 164 -3.98 9.40 7.91
CA LEU A 164 -2.81 10.01 8.56
C LEU A 164 -2.04 8.99 9.42
N THR A 165 -2.63 7.83 9.65
CA THR A 165 -2.04 6.71 10.42
C THR A 165 -1.41 5.69 9.49
N HIS A 166 -2.12 5.25 8.45
CA HIS A 166 -1.71 4.20 7.51
C HIS A 166 -1.04 4.80 6.27
N LEU A 167 0.21 5.23 6.38
CA LEU A 167 0.95 5.92 5.31
C LEU A 167 2.02 5.05 4.63
N ALA A 168 2.73 4.22 5.39
CA ALA A 168 3.76 3.33 4.86
C ALA A 168 3.15 2.06 4.27
N PHE A 169 2.10 1.56 4.92
CA PHE A 169 1.21 0.51 4.48
C PHE A 169 -0.19 1.13 4.43
N PRO A 170 -0.68 1.49 3.23
CA PRO A 170 -1.98 2.13 3.08
C PRO A 170 -3.11 1.23 3.58
N LEU A 171 -4.22 1.84 4.00
CA LEU A 171 -5.44 1.10 4.36
C LEU A 171 -5.79 0.05 3.30
N GLY A 172 -6.07 -1.17 3.74
CA GLY A 172 -6.45 -2.28 2.88
C GLY A 172 -5.32 -2.98 2.15
N TYR A 173 -4.07 -2.51 2.27
CA TYR A 173 -2.94 -3.18 1.65
C TYR A 173 -2.72 -4.57 2.27
N GLY A 174 -2.74 -5.61 1.42
CA GLY A 174 -2.56 -6.99 1.87
C GLY A 174 -3.75 -7.59 2.62
N ALA A 175 -4.87 -6.87 2.72
CA ALA A 175 -5.98 -7.28 3.56
C ALA A 175 -7.38 -6.99 2.99
N THR A 176 -7.61 -5.87 2.33
CA THR A 176 -8.93 -5.47 1.85
C THR A 176 -8.90 -4.73 0.52
N GLY A 177 -8.56 -5.43 -0.55
CA GLY A 177 -8.77 -4.97 -1.91
C GLY A 177 -7.68 -4.12 -2.50
N MET A 178 -6.62 -3.81 -1.78
CA MET A 178 -5.48 -3.06 -2.30
C MET A 178 -4.34 -4.00 -2.67
N VAL A 179 -3.98 -4.04 -3.95
CA VAL A 179 -2.93 -4.90 -4.52
C VAL A 179 -1.78 -4.07 -5.12
N GLY A 180 -0.66 -4.72 -5.40
CA GLY A 180 0.54 -4.10 -5.96
C GLY A 180 1.58 -3.73 -4.90
N TRP A 181 2.83 -3.66 -5.33
CA TRP A 181 3.94 -3.26 -4.46
C TRP A 181 5.02 -2.55 -5.26
N ARG A 182 6.15 -2.28 -4.64
CA ARG A 182 7.31 -1.64 -5.26
C ARG A 182 8.31 -2.69 -5.67
N PHE A 183 8.68 -2.70 -6.95
CA PHE A 183 9.65 -3.63 -7.50
C PHE A 183 10.71 -2.90 -8.31
N PRO A 184 11.96 -3.38 -8.31
CA PRO A 184 12.94 -3.02 -9.32
C PRO A 184 12.44 -3.46 -10.70
N GLY A 185 12.56 -2.58 -11.70
CA GLY A 185 12.07 -2.87 -13.03
C GLY A 185 12.35 -1.77 -14.04
N VAL A 186 11.84 -1.99 -15.25
CA VAL A 186 11.79 -1.04 -16.34
C VAL A 186 10.34 -0.68 -16.61
N PHE A 187 10.04 0.62 -16.64
CA PHE A 187 8.69 1.15 -16.80
C PHE A 187 8.67 2.12 -17.97
N LEU A 188 7.66 2.00 -18.81
CA LEU A 188 7.38 2.93 -19.89
C LEU A 188 6.05 3.64 -19.60
N TYR A 189 6.08 4.96 -19.61
CA TYR A 189 4.89 5.82 -19.54
C TYR A 189 4.75 6.56 -20.86
N GLN A 190 3.62 6.39 -21.54
CA GLN A 190 3.34 7.01 -22.81
C GLN A 190 2.03 7.82 -22.73
N ASP A 191 2.13 9.12 -22.90
CA ASP A 191 0.95 9.98 -23.10
C ASP A 191 0.40 9.75 -24.51
N LEU A 192 -0.84 9.26 -24.58
CA LEU A 192 -1.57 9.01 -25.83
C LEU A 192 -2.49 10.19 -26.22
N SER A 193 -2.63 11.19 -25.35
CA SER A 193 -3.52 12.32 -25.57
C SER A 193 -3.00 13.23 -26.68
N ALA A 194 -3.90 13.84 -27.43
CA ALA A 194 -3.54 14.98 -28.26
C ALA A 194 -3.16 16.19 -27.40
N ALA A 195 -2.28 17.05 -27.89
CA ALA A 195 -1.91 18.28 -27.21
C ALA A 195 -3.17 19.14 -26.95
N GLY A 196 -3.39 19.53 -25.68
CA GLY A 196 -4.56 20.32 -25.26
C GLY A 196 -5.88 19.56 -25.20
N ALA A 197 -5.86 18.21 -25.33
CA ALA A 197 -7.07 17.40 -25.21
C ALA A 197 -7.69 17.55 -23.79
N PRO A 198 -9.02 17.65 -23.68
CA PRO A 198 -9.68 17.75 -22.37
C PRO A 198 -9.64 16.44 -21.57
N LEU A 199 -9.37 15.31 -22.23
CA LEU A 199 -9.18 14.00 -21.65
C LEU A 199 -7.73 13.60 -21.80
N THR A 200 -7.07 13.28 -20.69
CA THR A 200 -5.74 12.67 -20.68
C THR A 200 -5.88 11.16 -20.74
N VAL A 201 -5.12 10.53 -21.63
CA VAL A 201 -5.01 9.06 -21.75
C VAL A 201 -3.54 8.70 -21.68
N GLN A 202 -3.15 7.84 -20.76
CA GLN A 202 -1.77 7.40 -20.58
C GLN A 202 -1.69 5.88 -20.53
N LEU A 203 -0.80 5.31 -21.33
CA LEU A 203 -0.39 3.91 -21.25
C LEU A 203 0.83 3.79 -20.31
N GLN A 204 0.81 2.80 -19.44
CA GLN A 204 1.95 2.38 -18.64
C GLN A 204 2.22 0.90 -18.91
N LEU A 205 3.48 0.58 -19.18
CA LEU A 205 3.96 -0.79 -19.31
C LEU A 205 5.10 -1.00 -18.33
N ALA A 206 5.17 -2.17 -17.70
CA ALA A 206 6.25 -2.49 -16.80
C ALA A 206 6.72 -3.94 -16.98
N ALA A 207 8.04 -4.13 -16.93
CA ALA A 207 8.71 -5.41 -16.76
C ALA A 207 9.53 -5.31 -15.46
N MET A 208 9.18 -6.10 -14.46
CA MET A 208 9.72 -5.95 -13.12
C MET A 208 10.28 -7.28 -12.62
N LYS A 209 11.16 -7.22 -11.65
CA LYS A 209 11.64 -8.36 -10.90
C LYS A 209 10.47 -9.18 -10.37
N GLY A 210 10.44 -10.49 -10.61
CA GLY A 210 9.52 -11.42 -9.96
C GLY A 210 9.71 -11.38 -8.43
N SER A 211 8.67 -11.72 -7.68
CA SER A 211 8.69 -11.74 -6.22
C SER A 211 7.74 -12.81 -5.68
N GLY A 212 7.88 -13.13 -4.41
CA GLY A 212 7.01 -14.06 -3.70
C GLY A 212 7.71 -14.69 -2.51
N PRO A 213 7.04 -15.61 -1.78
CA PRO A 213 7.65 -16.39 -0.72
C PRO A 213 8.90 -17.13 -1.18
N ALA A 214 9.76 -17.49 -0.23
CA ALA A 214 10.97 -18.24 -0.52
C ALA A 214 10.64 -19.57 -1.25
N ALA A 215 11.40 -19.89 -2.29
CA ALA A 215 11.33 -21.20 -2.93
C ALA A 215 11.76 -22.30 -1.94
N THR A 216 11.13 -23.49 -2.02
CA THR A 216 11.36 -24.56 -1.04
C THR A 216 12.70 -25.27 -1.20
N ALA A 217 13.18 -25.42 -2.45
CA ALA A 217 14.52 -25.90 -2.73
C ALA A 217 15.40 -24.76 -3.20
N ARG A 218 16.61 -24.71 -2.70
CA ARG A 218 17.57 -23.66 -3.00
C ARG A 218 18.94 -24.29 -3.22
N ASP A 219 19.65 -23.78 -4.19
CA ASP A 219 21.08 -24.03 -4.24
C ASP A 219 21.74 -23.36 -3.03
N SER A 220 22.27 -24.17 -2.13
CA SER A 220 22.92 -23.69 -0.90
C SER A 220 24.16 -22.85 -1.19
N ALA A 221 24.75 -22.95 -2.37
CA ALA A 221 25.87 -22.13 -2.80
C ALA A 221 25.48 -20.69 -3.12
N ALA A 222 24.21 -20.44 -3.43
CA ALA A 222 23.76 -19.09 -3.83
C ALA A 222 23.45 -18.17 -2.67
N ALA A 223 23.68 -18.47 -1.42
CA ALA A 223 23.59 -17.65 -0.20
C ALA A 223 22.55 -16.48 -0.19
N VAL A 224 21.77 -16.33 -1.24
CA VAL A 224 20.82 -15.22 -1.46
C VAL A 224 19.42 -15.76 -1.22
N ASN A 225 18.60 -14.97 -0.55
CA ASN A 225 17.17 -15.27 -0.36
C ASN A 225 16.44 -15.09 -1.69
N VAL A 226 16.22 -16.20 -2.41
CA VAL A 226 15.51 -16.22 -3.67
C VAL A 226 14.06 -16.58 -3.41
N GLY A 227 13.14 -15.70 -3.80
CA GLY A 227 11.71 -15.97 -3.79
C GLY A 227 11.31 -16.80 -5.00
N ASN A 228 10.12 -17.37 -4.97
CA ASN A 228 9.63 -18.22 -6.05
C ASN A 228 9.42 -17.45 -7.37
N GLY A 229 9.16 -16.15 -7.33
CA GLY A 229 9.11 -15.31 -8.53
C GLY A 229 10.46 -15.13 -9.19
N GLU A 230 11.52 -14.84 -8.41
CA GLU A 230 12.90 -14.77 -8.94
C GLU A 230 13.37 -16.12 -9.45
N ALA A 231 13.04 -17.21 -8.77
CA ALA A 231 13.43 -18.57 -9.15
C ALA A 231 12.85 -18.98 -10.51
N SER A 232 11.72 -18.38 -10.92
CA SER A 232 11.13 -18.64 -12.24
C SER A 232 12.03 -18.23 -13.42
N GLY A 233 13.00 -17.33 -13.19
CA GLY A 233 13.86 -16.76 -14.21
C GLY A 233 13.16 -15.81 -15.18
N LEU A 234 11.91 -15.45 -14.93
CA LEU A 234 11.11 -14.54 -15.76
C LEU A 234 10.73 -13.27 -14.99
N PRO A 235 10.69 -12.11 -15.67
CA PRO A 235 10.10 -10.92 -15.09
C PRO A 235 8.58 -11.05 -14.99
N GLN A 236 7.99 -10.31 -14.06
CA GLN A 236 6.56 -10.05 -14.06
C GLN A 236 6.25 -8.88 -15.00
N PHE A 237 5.06 -8.89 -15.61
CA PHE A 237 4.63 -7.86 -16.54
C PHE A 237 3.30 -7.25 -16.10
N GLU A 238 3.21 -5.94 -16.25
CA GLU A 238 1.96 -5.21 -16.06
C GLU A 238 1.74 -4.19 -17.18
N ALA A 239 0.46 -3.99 -17.51
CA ALA A 239 0.01 -2.99 -18.46
C ALA A 239 -1.20 -2.26 -17.87
N ARG A 240 -1.13 -0.91 -17.82
CA ARG A 240 -2.18 -0.05 -17.27
C ARG A 240 -2.55 1.04 -18.26
N LEU A 241 -3.84 1.29 -18.39
CA LEU A 241 -4.40 2.41 -19.13
C LEU A 241 -5.12 3.35 -18.16
N ASN A 242 -4.67 4.58 -18.10
CA ASN A 242 -5.22 5.63 -17.25
C ASN A 242 -6.00 6.63 -18.09
N PHE A 243 -7.10 7.10 -17.53
CA PHE A 243 -7.94 8.17 -18.05
C PHE A 243 -8.10 9.24 -16.98
N ALA A 244 -7.98 10.51 -17.33
CA ALA A 244 -8.24 11.61 -16.41
C ALA A 244 -8.82 12.82 -17.12
N LYS A 245 -9.76 13.49 -16.44
CA LYS A 245 -10.33 14.76 -16.89
C LYS A 245 -10.52 15.69 -15.71
N LYS A 246 -10.11 16.93 -15.91
CA LYS A 246 -10.29 17.98 -14.91
C LYS A 246 -11.08 19.15 -15.50
N THR A 247 -12.15 19.53 -14.81
CA THR A 247 -12.93 20.73 -15.08
C THR A 247 -13.08 21.52 -13.78
N PRO A 248 -13.54 22.79 -13.82
CA PRO A 248 -13.73 23.58 -12.60
C PRO A 248 -14.70 22.96 -11.57
N LYS A 249 -15.67 22.15 -12.02
CA LYS A 249 -16.71 21.57 -11.18
C LYS A 249 -16.52 20.08 -10.89
N LEU A 250 -15.72 19.39 -11.72
CA LEU A 250 -15.56 17.94 -11.64
C LEU A 250 -14.14 17.56 -12.07
N SER A 251 -13.42 16.90 -11.19
CA SER A 251 -12.21 16.15 -11.52
C SER A 251 -12.50 14.67 -11.40
N TRP A 252 -12.02 13.86 -12.33
CA TRP A 252 -12.10 12.42 -12.23
C TRP A 252 -10.91 11.76 -12.90
N SER A 253 -10.55 10.59 -12.40
CA SER A 253 -9.63 9.65 -13.03
C SER A 253 -10.20 8.24 -12.94
N ALA A 254 -9.80 7.39 -13.87
CA ALA A 254 -10.10 5.97 -13.85
C ALA A 254 -8.95 5.21 -14.51
N TYR A 255 -8.81 3.94 -14.17
CA TYR A 255 -7.81 3.09 -14.78
C TYR A 255 -8.28 1.64 -14.86
N VAL A 256 -7.62 0.91 -15.74
CA VAL A 256 -7.65 -0.55 -15.79
C VAL A 256 -6.21 -1.05 -15.93
N VAL A 257 -5.88 -2.12 -15.23
CA VAL A 257 -4.54 -2.73 -15.27
C VAL A 257 -4.66 -4.25 -15.30
N GLY A 258 -3.73 -4.88 -16.02
CA GLY A 258 -3.54 -6.33 -16.03
C GLY A 258 -2.14 -6.68 -15.57
N HIS A 259 -2.02 -7.83 -14.91
CA HIS A 259 -0.79 -8.40 -14.35
C HIS A 259 -0.65 -9.86 -14.81
N VAL A 260 0.58 -10.26 -15.13
CA VAL A 260 0.96 -11.66 -15.34
C VAL A 260 2.34 -11.92 -14.73
N ASP A 261 2.51 -13.11 -14.17
CA ASP A 261 3.72 -13.51 -13.48
C ASP A 261 3.87 -15.04 -13.46
N TRP A 262 5.09 -15.50 -13.23
CA TRP A 262 5.44 -16.92 -13.15
C TRP A 262 6.21 -17.19 -11.87
N LYS A 263 5.95 -18.34 -11.28
CA LYS A 263 6.55 -18.77 -10.03
C LYS A 263 7.17 -20.15 -10.21
N ASP A 264 8.36 -20.33 -9.67
CA ASP A 264 8.94 -21.65 -9.41
C ASP A 264 8.94 -21.86 -7.89
N THR A 265 7.99 -22.63 -7.39
CA THR A 265 7.81 -22.83 -5.95
C THR A 265 8.89 -23.71 -5.33
N THR A 266 9.60 -24.50 -6.13
CA THR A 266 10.68 -25.37 -5.68
C THR A 266 12.05 -24.71 -5.75
N GLY A 267 12.26 -23.79 -6.68
CA GLY A 267 13.56 -23.15 -6.93
C GLY A 267 14.56 -24.03 -7.66
N THR A 268 14.11 -25.13 -8.26
CA THR A 268 14.97 -26.07 -9.03
C THR A 268 15.00 -25.78 -10.52
N GLY A 269 14.34 -24.72 -10.95
CA GLY A 269 14.15 -24.33 -12.33
C GLY A 269 12.75 -24.72 -12.85
N ARG A 270 12.40 -24.14 -14.01
CA ARG A 270 11.11 -24.43 -14.65
C ARG A 270 11.10 -25.85 -15.17
N ASP A 271 10.63 -26.77 -14.37
CA ASP A 271 10.34 -28.14 -14.83
C ASP A 271 8.96 -28.16 -15.48
N THR A 272 8.93 -28.29 -16.79
CA THR A 272 7.71 -28.45 -17.58
C THR A 272 7.19 -29.90 -17.60
N THR A 273 7.88 -30.81 -16.94
CA THR A 273 7.58 -32.25 -16.99
C THR A 273 7.02 -32.80 -15.68
N SER A 274 6.98 -32.02 -14.60
CA SER A 274 6.51 -32.53 -13.32
C SER A 274 5.00 -32.76 -13.34
N THR A 275 4.63 -34.03 -13.28
CA THR A 275 3.26 -34.51 -13.10
C THR A 275 2.93 -34.74 -11.64
N GLY A 276 3.76 -34.21 -10.73
CA GLY A 276 3.60 -34.38 -9.28
C GLY A 276 2.44 -33.56 -8.71
N ALA A 277 2.00 -33.94 -7.53
CA ALA A 277 0.91 -33.31 -6.80
C ALA A 277 1.17 -31.86 -6.38
N GLN A 278 2.38 -31.34 -6.59
CA GLN A 278 2.76 -29.94 -6.40
C GLN A 278 3.24 -29.38 -7.73
N ASP A 279 2.50 -28.41 -8.23
CA ASP A 279 2.89 -27.67 -9.42
C ASP A 279 4.07 -26.77 -9.06
N SER A 280 5.29 -27.18 -9.44
CA SER A 280 6.49 -26.37 -9.21
C SER A 280 6.46 -25.09 -10.05
N ASN A 281 5.68 -25.08 -11.12
CA ASN A 281 5.50 -23.95 -12.03
C ASN A 281 4.09 -23.41 -11.94
N MET A 282 3.94 -22.28 -11.30
CA MET A 282 2.67 -21.58 -11.16
C MET A 282 2.64 -20.34 -12.04
N SER A 283 1.51 -20.07 -12.69
CA SER A 283 1.23 -18.77 -13.30
C SER A 283 0.27 -17.99 -12.43
N ALA A 284 0.65 -16.74 -12.12
CA ALA A 284 -0.23 -15.77 -11.49
C ALA A 284 -0.77 -14.79 -12.54
N TRP A 285 -1.96 -14.30 -12.36
CA TRP A 285 -2.51 -13.21 -13.15
C TRP A 285 -3.54 -12.42 -12.35
N GLY A 286 -3.74 -11.17 -12.72
CA GLY A 286 -4.74 -10.31 -12.11
C GLY A 286 -5.21 -9.22 -13.04
N VAL A 287 -6.38 -8.71 -12.75
CA VAL A 287 -6.94 -7.50 -13.34
C VAL A 287 -7.44 -6.60 -12.23
N GLU A 288 -7.26 -5.29 -12.40
CA GLU A 288 -7.77 -4.31 -11.46
C GLU A 288 -8.35 -3.12 -12.22
N ALA A 289 -9.41 -2.54 -11.70
CA ALA A 289 -9.96 -1.28 -12.14
C ALA A 289 -10.21 -0.37 -10.94
N GLY A 290 -9.88 0.90 -11.07
CA GLY A 290 -10.11 1.89 -10.03
C GLY A 290 -10.53 3.23 -10.60
N ALA A 291 -11.11 4.05 -9.74
CA ALA A 291 -11.56 5.39 -10.08
C ALA A 291 -11.47 6.35 -8.90
N ASN A 292 -11.35 7.63 -9.22
CA ASN A 292 -11.43 8.75 -8.29
C ASN A 292 -12.31 9.82 -8.91
N ILE A 293 -13.33 10.27 -8.18
CA ILE A 293 -14.29 11.27 -8.65
C ILE A 293 -14.41 12.36 -7.58
N GLN A 294 -14.21 13.62 -7.98
CA GLN A 294 -14.18 14.77 -7.09
C GLN A 294 -15.13 15.87 -7.57
N PRO A 295 -16.43 15.80 -7.28
CA PRO A 295 -17.40 16.87 -7.53
C PRO A 295 -17.39 17.90 -6.37
N GLY A 296 -16.76 19.05 -6.58
CA GLY A 296 -16.65 20.10 -5.56
C GLY A 296 -15.85 19.65 -4.35
N SER A 297 -16.47 19.70 -3.15
CA SER A 297 -15.86 19.33 -1.86
C SER A 297 -15.97 17.83 -1.54
N PHE A 298 -16.64 17.04 -2.37
CA PHE A 298 -16.81 15.61 -2.17
C PHE A 298 -15.75 14.84 -2.98
N THR A 299 -15.24 13.76 -2.40
CA THR A 299 -14.37 12.80 -3.08
C THR A 299 -14.91 11.40 -2.87
N LEU A 300 -14.97 10.61 -3.95
CA LEU A 300 -15.23 9.17 -3.89
C LEU A 300 -14.17 8.47 -4.72
N HIS A 301 -13.47 7.52 -4.14
CA HIS A 301 -12.46 6.74 -4.83
C HIS A 301 -12.39 5.30 -4.33
N GLY A 302 -11.78 4.44 -5.11
CA GLY A 302 -11.63 3.04 -4.78
C GLY A 302 -11.17 2.21 -5.96
N ASN A 303 -11.01 0.92 -5.71
CA ASN A 303 -10.71 -0.05 -6.74
C ASN A 303 -11.36 -1.42 -6.45
N PHE A 304 -11.38 -2.24 -7.48
CA PHE A 304 -11.74 -3.65 -7.46
C PHE A 304 -10.67 -4.43 -8.20
N TYR A 305 -10.23 -5.55 -7.64
CA TYR A 305 -9.38 -6.51 -8.34
C TYR A 305 -9.97 -7.91 -8.32
N TYR A 306 -9.56 -8.71 -9.31
CA TYR A 306 -9.78 -10.14 -9.38
C TYR A 306 -8.53 -10.81 -9.97
N GLY A 307 -8.13 -11.95 -9.41
CA GLY A 307 -6.96 -12.63 -9.91
C GLY A 307 -6.76 -14.03 -9.35
N LYS A 308 -5.66 -14.65 -9.78
CA LYS A 308 -5.20 -15.98 -9.37
C LYS A 308 -3.78 -15.88 -8.81
N ALA A 309 -3.54 -16.49 -7.65
CA ALA A 309 -2.22 -16.61 -7.02
C ALA A 309 -1.51 -15.26 -6.72
N LEU A 310 -2.27 -14.17 -6.57
CA LEU A 310 -1.71 -12.84 -6.29
C LEU A 310 -1.08 -12.75 -4.90
N GLY A 311 -1.51 -13.58 -3.96
CA GLY A 311 -0.90 -13.64 -2.64
C GLY A 311 0.54 -14.11 -2.63
N GLN A 312 0.96 -14.86 -3.62
CA GLN A 312 2.37 -15.24 -3.79
C GLN A 312 3.27 -14.02 -4.05
N GLN A 313 2.72 -12.96 -4.63
CA GLN A 313 3.43 -11.76 -5.03
C GLN A 313 3.27 -10.61 -4.04
N PHE A 314 2.03 -10.39 -3.60
CA PHE A 314 1.64 -9.22 -2.85
C PHE A 314 1.32 -9.53 -1.39
N ALA A 315 1.60 -10.76 -0.94
CA ALA A 315 1.30 -11.27 0.40
C ALA A 315 -0.17 -11.11 0.82
N HIS A 316 -1.10 -11.15 -0.17
CA HIS A 316 -2.51 -10.96 0.10
C HIS A 316 -3.16 -12.13 0.83
N ILE A 317 -4.33 -11.83 1.39
CA ILE A 317 -5.12 -12.76 2.19
C ILE A 317 -5.29 -14.09 1.45
N THR A 318 -4.82 -15.15 2.07
CA THR A 318 -4.98 -16.57 1.69
C THR A 318 -4.75 -16.93 0.22
N GLN A 319 -4.11 -16.06 -0.55
CA GLN A 319 -3.70 -16.37 -1.93
C GLN A 319 -2.25 -16.90 -1.99
N THR A 320 -1.65 -17.17 -0.84
CA THR A 320 -0.33 -17.77 -0.69
C THR A 320 -0.48 -19.22 -0.32
N THR A 321 -0.66 -20.10 -1.27
CA THR A 321 -0.61 -21.53 -0.98
C THR A 321 0.65 -22.14 -1.55
N GLN A 322 1.22 -23.09 -0.84
CA GLN A 322 2.32 -23.92 -1.35
C GLN A 322 1.79 -25.12 -2.16
N GLY A 323 0.49 -25.28 -2.22
CA GLY A 323 -0.19 -26.29 -3.00
C GLY A 323 -0.31 -25.89 -4.47
N HIS A 324 -1.35 -26.31 -5.13
CA HIS A 324 -1.57 -26.17 -6.57
C HIS A 324 -1.65 -24.73 -7.11
N GLY A 325 -1.51 -23.71 -6.28
CA GLY A 325 -1.35 -22.31 -6.68
C GLY A 325 -2.50 -21.67 -7.46
N ASP A 326 -3.62 -22.37 -7.56
CA ASP A 326 -4.75 -21.97 -8.38
C ASP A 326 -5.81 -21.18 -7.63
N ILE A 327 -5.50 -20.69 -6.44
CA ILE A 327 -6.47 -19.94 -5.64
C ILE A 327 -6.74 -18.61 -6.31
N ARG A 328 -7.99 -18.47 -6.73
CA ARG A 328 -8.56 -17.20 -7.19
C ARG A 328 -9.06 -16.40 -6.01
N GLY A 329 -9.14 -15.11 -6.20
CA GLY A 329 -9.70 -14.24 -5.18
C GLY A 329 -10.00 -12.88 -5.77
N TRP A 330 -10.76 -12.11 -5.03
CA TRP A 330 -11.10 -10.75 -5.36
C TRP A 330 -11.12 -9.88 -4.12
N GLY A 331 -10.91 -8.61 -4.32
CA GLY A 331 -11.04 -7.63 -3.27
C GLY A 331 -11.49 -6.30 -3.85
N ALA A 332 -12.04 -5.48 -2.99
CA ALA A 332 -12.49 -4.14 -3.33
C ALA A 332 -12.43 -3.25 -2.12
N TRP A 333 -12.20 -1.97 -2.37
CA TRP A 333 -12.41 -0.94 -1.36
C TRP A 333 -12.97 0.33 -1.97
N ALA A 334 -13.62 1.13 -1.15
CA ALA A 334 -14.06 2.47 -1.47
C ALA A 334 -13.87 3.39 -0.26
N GLN A 335 -13.54 4.65 -0.54
CA GLN A 335 -13.49 5.70 0.46
C GLN A 335 -14.23 6.93 -0.05
N ALA A 336 -15.07 7.51 0.82
CA ALA A 336 -15.74 8.76 0.59
C ALA A 336 -15.17 9.83 1.53
N GLY A 337 -14.90 11.03 0.98
CA GLY A 337 -14.40 12.17 1.72
C GLY A 337 -15.23 13.42 1.47
N TYR A 338 -15.36 14.28 2.48
CA TYR A 338 -16.04 15.55 2.35
C TYR A 338 -15.27 16.65 3.09
N ASP A 339 -14.85 17.68 2.35
CA ASP A 339 -14.24 18.89 2.90
C ASP A 339 -15.37 19.87 3.28
N PHE A 340 -15.79 19.89 4.55
CA PHE A 340 -16.86 20.80 5.02
C PHE A 340 -16.38 22.21 5.34
N THR A 341 -15.07 22.40 5.48
CA THR A 341 -14.40 23.70 5.46
C THR A 341 -13.05 23.59 4.73
N PRO A 342 -12.34 24.69 4.44
CA PRO A 342 -10.97 24.62 3.90
C PRO A 342 -9.98 23.89 4.82
N HIS A 343 -10.30 23.71 6.09
CA HIS A 343 -9.43 23.13 7.09
C HIS A 343 -9.88 21.74 7.56
N TRP A 344 -11.17 21.46 7.56
CA TRP A 344 -11.75 20.25 8.13
C TRP A 344 -12.35 19.33 7.07
N SER A 345 -12.04 18.06 7.17
CA SER A 345 -12.64 17.01 6.34
C SER A 345 -12.93 15.75 7.14
N LEU A 346 -13.94 15.01 6.69
CA LEU A 346 -14.27 13.68 7.18
C LEU A 346 -14.10 12.68 6.04
N TRP A 347 -13.53 11.53 6.36
CA TRP A 347 -13.33 10.42 5.42
C TRP A 347 -13.88 9.14 6.02
N ALA A 348 -14.50 8.31 5.21
CA ALA A 348 -15.01 7.01 5.60
C ALA A 348 -14.59 5.97 4.55
N TYR A 349 -13.99 4.89 5.01
CA TYR A 349 -13.44 3.79 4.21
C TYR A 349 -14.14 2.49 4.54
N ALA A 350 -14.34 1.66 3.54
CA ALA A 350 -14.70 0.25 3.69
C ALA A 350 -14.00 -0.58 2.61
N GLY A 351 -13.47 -1.72 3.01
CA GLY A 351 -12.80 -2.64 2.11
C GLY A 351 -13.05 -4.09 2.48
N MET A 352 -12.85 -4.97 1.50
CA MET A 352 -12.95 -6.42 1.70
C MET A 352 -12.01 -7.19 0.77
N ASP A 353 -11.61 -8.37 1.20
CA ASP A 353 -10.83 -9.32 0.41
C ASP A 353 -11.31 -10.75 0.67
N GLN A 354 -11.53 -11.51 -0.40
CA GLN A 354 -12.05 -12.87 -0.34
C GLN A 354 -11.36 -13.79 -1.36
N PRO A 355 -10.63 -14.83 -0.91
CA PRO A 355 -10.16 -15.91 -1.78
C PRO A 355 -11.29 -16.89 -2.12
N ASP A 356 -11.07 -17.76 -3.09
CA ASP A 356 -11.89 -18.96 -3.31
C ASP A 356 -11.71 -19.92 -2.14
N VAL A 357 -12.64 -19.83 -1.20
CA VAL A 357 -12.59 -20.57 0.08
C VAL A 357 -12.67 -22.08 -0.13
N GLN A 358 -13.42 -22.54 -1.13
CA GLN A 358 -13.56 -23.98 -1.40
C GLN A 358 -12.24 -24.55 -1.91
N ARG A 359 -11.64 -23.89 -2.88
CA ARG A 359 -10.35 -24.29 -3.45
C ARG A 359 -9.25 -24.19 -2.38
N PHE A 360 -9.25 -23.12 -1.61
CA PHE A 360 -8.31 -22.96 -0.51
C PHE A 360 -8.39 -24.12 0.51
N ALA A 361 -9.59 -24.54 0.90
CA ALA A 361 -9.78 -25.66 1.82
C ALA A 361 -9.35 -27.00 1.23
N GLN A 362 -9.53 -27.21 -0.09
CA GLN A 362 -9.05 -28.40 -0.80
C GLN A 362 -7.52 -28.47 -0.85
N ASP A 363 -6.88 -27.35 -1.15
CA ASP A 363 -5.42 -27.27 -1.27
C ASP A 363 -4.71 -27.27 0.09
N ASN A 364 -5.43 -26.90 1.16
CA ASN A 364 -4.88 -26.80 2.51
C ASN A 364 -5.79 -27.47 3.54
N PRO A 365 -6.01 -28.79 3.48
CA PRO A 365 -6.90 -29.50 4.41
C PRO A 365 -6.41 -29.43 5.86
N THR A 366 -5.10 -29.20 6.06
CA THR A 366 -4.46 -29.02 7.37
C THR A 366 -4.11 -27.57 7.69
N ALA A 367 -4.47 -26.62 6.81
CA ALA A 367 -4.24 -25.20 7.06
C ALA A 367 -5.00 -24.82 8.34
N GLY A 368 -4.26 -24.84 9.41
CA GLY A 368 -4.79 -24.71 10.74
C GLY A 368 -5.54 -23.38 10.96
N ALA A 369 -5.68 -23.04 12.17
CA ALA A 369 -6.36 -21.87 12.71
C ALA A 369 -6.05 -20.52 12.00
N LEU A 370 -4.92 -20.43 11.31
CA LEU A 370 -4.38 -19.20 10.75
C LEU A 370 -4.84 -18.90 9.30
N ALA A 371 -5.64 -19.77 8.67
CA ALA A 371 -6.12 -19.53 7.32
C ALA A 371 -7.23 -18.46 7.30
N ARG A 372 -6.91 -17.29 6.77
CA ARG A 372 -7.88 -16.20 6.58
C ARG A 372 -8.76 -16.48 5.38
N GLN A 373 -10.08 -16.45 5.56
CA GLN A 373 -11.08 -16.74 4.52
C GLN A 373 -11.76 -15.50 3.99
N LEU A 374 -11.78 -14.44 4.79
CA LEU A 374 -12.43 -13.18 4.47
C LEU A 374 -11.90 -12.11 5.41
N ASN A 375 -11.65 -10.93 4.91
CA ASN A 375 -11.36 -9.76 5.72
C ASN A 375 -12.27 -8.60 5.34
N HIS A 376 -12.68 -7.82 6.33
CA HIS A 376 -13.35 -6.55 6.17
C HIS A 376 -12.66 -5.51 7.04
N ASP A 377 -12.33 -4.37 6.44
CA ASP A 377 -11.81 -3.22 7.17
C ASP A 377 -12.74 -2.02 7.00
N TYR A 378 -12.86 -1.26 8.07
CA TYR A 378 -13.60 -0.02 8.13
C TYR A 378 -12.72 1.04 8.78
N ASP A 379 -12.74 2.25 8.22
CA ASP A 379 -11.99 3.36 8.79
C ASP A 379 -12.81 4.65 8.72
N ALA A 380 -12.61 5.52 9.72
CA ALA A 380 -13.17 6.86 9.76
C ALA A 380 -12.12 7.85 10.25
N LEU A 381 -11.76 8.83 9.42
CA LEU A 381 -10.79 9.87 9.72
C LEU A 381 -11.45 11.25 9.78
N LEU A 382 -11.39 11.90 10.94
CA LEU A 382 -11.60 13.34 11.06
C LEU A 382 -10.26 14.07 10.97
N ARG A 383 -10.08 14.89 9.91
CA ARG A 383 -8.81 15.55 9.61
C ARG A 383 -8.93 17.08 9.65
N PHE A 384 -7.99 17.70 10.36
CA PHE A 384 -7.71 19.13 10.29
C PHE A 384 -6.43 19.37 9.46
N ARG A 385 -6.43 20.41 8.61
CA ARG A 385 -5.24 20.86 7.84
C ARG A 385 -5.11 22.38 7.91
N ALA A 386 -3.88 22.87 8.14
CA ALA A 386 -3.55 24.28 8.07
C ALA A 386 -2.12 24.46 7.52
N GLY A 387 -1.99 24.95 6.31
CA GLY A 387 -0.70 25.06 5.63
C GLY A 387 -0.01 23.69 5.47
N ARG A 388 1.18 23.55 6.07
CA ARG A 388 1.97 22.31 6.06
C ARG A 388 1.60 21.31 7.15
N TYR A 389 0.69 21.68 8.05
CA TYR A 389 0.34 20.92 9.24
C TYR A 389 -0.99 20.22 9.07
N ALA A 390 -1.05 18.97 9.50
CA ALA A 390 -2.29 18.20 9.59
C ALA A 390 -2.36 17.44 10.91
N VAL A 391 -3.58 17.26 11.41
CA VAL A 391 -3.92 16.40 12.55
C VAL A 391 -5.10 15.55 12.17
N GLY A 392 -5.07 14.27 12.51
CA GLY A 392 -6.18 13.33 12.29
C GLY A 392 -6.49 12.54 13.54
N LEU A 393 -7.78 12.43 13.83
CA LEU A 393 -8.32 11.41 14.72
C LEU A 393 -8.94 10.33 13.82
N GLU A 394 -8.42 9.12 13.93
CA GLU A 394 -8.74 8.01 13.04
C GLU A 394 -9.23 6.81 13.86
N TYR A 395 -10.31 6.19 13.43
CA TYR A 395 -10.82 4.95 13.99
C TYR A 395 -10.78 3.88 12.91
N PHE A 396 -10.07 2.80 13.19
CA PHE A 396 -9.93 1.65 12.31
C PHE A 396 -10.49 0.40 12.97
N ARG A 397 -11.23 -0.40 12.23
CA ARG A 397 -11.74 -1.69 12.66
C ARG A 397 -11.51 -2.74 11.60
N SER A 398 -10.91 -3.87 12.00
CA SER A 398 -10.80 -5.06 11.16
C SER A 398 -11.64 -6.21 11.71
N VAL A 399 -12.30 -6.92 10.79
CA VAL A 399 -13.04 -8.16 11.07
C VAL A 399 -12.55 -9.24 10.12
N THR A 400 -11.83 -10.20 10.65
CA THR A 400 -11.20 -11.28 9.89
C THR A 400 -11.86 -12.61 10.20
N ARG A 401 -12.26 -13.35 9.19
CA ARG A 401 -12.78 -14.69 9.32
C ARG A 401 -11.69 -15.72 9.08
N TYR A 402 -11.44 -16.54 10.09
CA TYR A 402 -10.52 -17.68 10.04
C TYR A 402 -11.30 -19.01 10.00
N ASN A 403 -10.61 -20.12 9.72
CA ASN A 403 -11.19 -21.46 9.83
C ASN A 403 -11.73 -21.74 11.23
N THR A 404 -11.10 -21.21 12.26
CA THR A 404 -11.47 -21.38 13.67
C THR A 404 -12.56 -20.41 14.15
N GLY A 405 -12.99 -19.49 13.32
CA GLY A 405 -14.02 -18.51 13.65
C GLY A 405 -13.60 -17.06 13.35
N PRO A 406 -14.48 -16.10 13.60
CA PRO A 406 -14.17 -14.69 13.41
C PRO A 406 -13.30 -14.12 14.52
N ALA A 407 -12.45 -13.16 14.15
CA ALA A 407 -11.74 -12.27 15.07
C ALA A 407 -12.00 -10.84 14.68
N SER A 408 -11.89 -9.91 15.62
CA SER A 408 -11.96 -8.47 15.36
C SER A 408 -10.95 -7.73 16.24
N ALA A 409 -10.48 -6.61 15.72
CA ALA A 409 -9.65 -5.67 16.46
C ALA A 409 -10.02 -4.24 16.04
N ASP A 410 -9.89 -3.32 17.00
CA ASP A 410 -10.23 -1.91 16.85
C ASP A 410 -9.03 -1.05 17.22
N GLN A 411 -8.82 0.05 16.50
CA GLN A 411 -7.78 1.02 16.79
C GLN A 411 -8.36 2.43 16.81
N VAL A 412 -7.95 3.24 17.78
CA VAL A 412 -8.13 4.69 17.76
C VAL A 412 -6.76 5.33 17.71
N ALA A 413 -6.51 6.16 16.72
CA ALA A 413 -5.22 6.81 16.50
C ALA A 413 -5.36 8.33 16.43
N LEU A 414 -4.40 9.04 17.03
CA LEU A 414 -4.18 10.47 16.86
C LEU A 414 -2.85 10.65 16.12
N SER A 415 -2.92 11.12 14.88
CA SER A 415 -1.77 11.34 14.03
C SER A 415 -1.53 12.81 13.75
N VAL A 416 -0.26 13.20 13.75
CA VAL A 416 0.19 14.54 13.38
C VAL A 416 1.14 14.42 12.19
N LEU A 417 1.00 15.31 11.22
CA LEU A 417 1.83 15.34 10.03
C LEU A 417 2.28 16.76 9.71
N TYR A 418 3.56 16.93 9.44
CA TYR A 418 4.15 18.16 8.94
C TYR A 418 4.83 17.90 7.58
N THR A 419 4.35 18.57 6.54
CA THR A 419 4.93 18.44 5.17
C THR A 419 6.17 19.31 5.03
N LEU A 420 7.26 18.77 4.53
CA LEU A 420 8.57 19.41 4.35
C LEU A 420 8.61 20.35 3.14
#